data_7400874844333264eabea75dbc447181
#
_entry.id   7400874844333264eabea75dbc447181
#
_cell.length_a   1.000
_cell.length_b   1.000
_cell.length_c   1.000
_cell.angle_alpha   90.00
_cell.angle_beta   90.00
_cell.angle_gamma   90.00
#
_symmetry.space_group_name_H-M   'P 1'
#
loop_
_entity.id
_entity.type
_entity.pdbx_description
1 polymer ?
#
loop_
_entity_poly.entity_id
_entity_poly.type
_entity_poly.pdbx_seq_one_letter_code
_entity_poly.pdbx_strand_id
1 'polypeptide(L)'
;MNLVNGHVGELALRRRRAGEAVGNDGAAIDAHAAGCAECRARLRALDDEQHRFEDAISFDRFEAGVARAAREAARRAAPAMRPARRRWWHLPSAIWLVPAAGMAAALALMVTFSSGVRQAPQNRIKGGAGMLVRIAGHDGQRTARIDGAETLAPGERLRIGYQAGEHRYLLALSIDDRGEVTALYPESGASLPVVEGGSTATRFLPDSIELTGKGAERIVVVLSDAPLAVDAAKRAARAAYDRAGGDLARLPALSLPGEQFVRTFAKP
;
A
#
# COMPACT_ATOMS: atom_id res chain seq x y z
N MET A 1 3.07 15.56 30.39
CA MET A 1 3.61 14.23 30.80
C MET A 1 2.49 13.40 31.40
N ASN A 2 2.23 12.22 30.84
CA ASN A 2 1.17 11.33 31.32
C ASN A 2 1.79 10.28 32.26
N LEU A 3 1.47 10.35 33.54
CA LEU A 3 1.93 9.42 34.56
C LEU A 3 0.90 8.31 34.76
N VAL A 4 1.34 7.06 34.79
CA VAL A 4 0.53 5.88 35.11
C VAL A 4 0.97 5.41 36.49
N ASN A 5 0.09 5.46 37.46
CA ASN A 5 0.38 5.15 38.86
C ASN A 5 1.59 5.92 39.44
N GLY A 6 1.74 7.21 39.09
CA GLY A 6 2.83 8.06 39.54
C GLY A 6 4.17 7.85 38.82
N HIS A 7 4.23 6.99 37.79
CA HIS A 7 5.42 6.70 37.00
C HIS A 7 5.23 7.03 35.53
N VAL A 8 6.33 7.27 34.83
CA VAL A 8 6.30 7.44 33.36
C VAL A 8 5.92 6.12 32.71
N GLY A 9 4.94 6.17 31.78
CA GLY A 9 4.50 4.99 31.07
C GLY A 9 5.62 4.37 30.23
N GLU A 10 5.66 3.05 30.15
CA GLU A 10 6.72 2.30 29.45
C GLU A 10 6.94 2.74 28.01
N LEU A 11 5.86 2.99 27.27
CA LEU A 11 5.96 3.46 25.89
C LEU A 11 6.68 4.81 25.79
N ALA A 12 6.45 5.72 26.73
CA ALA A 12 7.11 7.03 26.75
C ALA A 12 8.61 6.87 27.05
N LEU A 13 8.98 5.96 27.96
CA LEU A 13 10.38 5.62 28.26
C LEU A 13 11.07 4.99 27.03
N ARG A 14 10.43 4.04 26.35
CA ARG A 14 10.95 3.41 25.11
C ARG A 14 11.17 4.45 24.01
N ARG A 15 10.19 5.32 23.74
CA ARG A 15 10.30 6.39 22.74
C ARG A 15 11.42 7.37 23.07
N ARG A 16 11.47 7.81 24.35
CA ARG A 16 12.53 8.72 24.79
C ARG A 16 13.91 8.12 24.61
N ARG A 17 14.07 6.85 24.94
CA ARG A 17 15.32 6.11 24.76
C ARG A 17 15.71 5.94 23.30
N ALA A 18 14.74 5.70 22.41
CA ALA A 18 14.95 5.61 20.97
C ALA A 18 15.29 6.96 20.29
N GLY A 19 15.38 8.04 21.06
CA GLY A 19 15.63 9.38 20.50
C GLY A 19 14.43 9.98 19.77
N GLU A 20 13.25 9.37 19.90
CA GLU A 20 12.04 9.92 19.32
C GLU A 20 11.62 11.20 20.05
N ALA A 21 11.11 12.16 19.26
CA ALA A 21 10.54 13.39 19.84
C ALA A 21 9.26 13.03 20.62
N VAL A 22 9.31 13.13 21.93
CA VAL A 22 8.17 12.93 22.82
C VAL A 22 7.47 14.28 23.08
N GLY A 23 7.37 15.12 22.04
CA GLY A 23 6.84 16.48 22.15
C GLY A 23 7.59 17.33 23.20
N ASN A 24 6.87 18.25 23.85
CA ASN A 24 7.43 19.10 24.92
C ASN A 24 7.69 18.34 26.23
N ASP A 25 7.36 17.07 26.32
CA ASP A 25 7.45 16.28 27.56
C ASP A 25 8.83 15.62 27.78
N GLY A 26 9.74 15.66 26.81
CA GLY A 26 11.03 14.96 26.89
C GLY A 26 11.85 15.33 28.13
N ALA A 27 12.04 16.63 28.36
CA ALA A 27 12.78 17.13 29.54
C ALA A 27 12.11 16.76 30.87
N ALA A 28 10.77 16.78 30.92
CA ALA A 28 10.01 16.39 32.08
C ALA A 28 10.11 14.87 32.37
N ILE A 29 10.16 14.05 31.36
CA ILE A 29 10.39 12.61 31.44
C ILE A 29 11.79 12.34 32.01
N ASP A 30 12.82 13.03 31.51
CA ASP A 30 14.20 12.90 31.97
C ASP A 30 14.34 13.31 33.42
N ALA A 31 13.77 14.46 33.81
CA ALA A 31 13.79 14.94 35.18
C ALA A 31 13.08 13.98 36.14
N HIS A 32 11.92 13.45 35.75
CA HIS A 32 11.22 12.45 36.57
C HIS A 32 12.03 11.15 36.69
N ALA A 33 12.57 10.65 35.60
CA ALA A 33 13.37 9.43 35.56
C ALA A 33 14.63 9.57 36.43
N ALA A 34 15.25 10.76 36.46
CA ALA A 34 16.40 11.04 37.34
C ALA A 34 16.02 10.98 38.82
N GLY A 35 14.82 11.41 39.19
CA GLY A 35 14.34 11.42 40.58
C GLY A 35 13.67 10.13 41.08
N CYS A 36 13.16 9.29 40.15
CA CYS A 36 12.36 8.13 40.47
C CYS A 36 13.15 6.81 40.34
N ALA A 37 13.33 6.07 41.47
CA ALA A 37 14.07 4.81 41.45
C ALA A 37 13.42 3.74 40.54
N GLU A 38 12.10 3.69 40.52
CA GLU A 38 11.33 2.74 39.68
C GLU A 38 11.52 3.02 38.18
N CYS A 39 11.42 4.31 37.75
CA CYS A 39 11.62 4.67 36.36
C CYS A 39 13.07 4.44 35.93
N ARG A 40 14.04 4.65 36.79
CA ARG A 40 15.45 4.29 36.52
C ARG A 40 15.65 2.79 36.38
N ALA A 41 14.99 1.99 37.19
CA ALA A 41 15.06 0.53 37.10
C ALA A 41 14.48 0.04 35.76
N ARG A 42 13.36 0.62 35.35
CA ARG A 42 12.73 0.31 34.03
C ARG A 42 13.62 0.71 32.84
N LEU A 43 14.27 1.88 32.90
CA LEU A 43 15.21 2.28 31.84
C LEU A 43 16.40 1.31 31.76
N ARG A 44 16.97 0.90 32.89
CA ARG A 44 18.04 -0.12 32.91
C ARG A 44 17.59 -1.45 32.31
N ALA A 45 16.38 -1.90 32.64
CA ALA A 45 15.85 -3.13 32.07
C ALA A 45 15.70 -3.05 30.56
N LEU A 46 15.32 -1.87 29.99
CA LEU A 46 15.29 -1.63 28.56
C LEU A 46 16.69 -1.60 27.91
N ASP A 47 17.70 -1.09 28.64
CA ASP A 47 19.09 -1.13 28.20
C ASP A 47 19.61 -2.57 28.12
N ASP A 48 19.35 -3.36 29.17
CA ASP A 48 19.72 -4.78 29.21
C ASP A 48 19.00 -5.60 28.15
N GLU A 49 17.75 -5.28 27.84
CA GLU A 49 16.98 -5.91 26.73
C GLU A 49 17.64 -5.64 25.38
N GLN A 50 18.06 -4.41 25.15
CA GLN A 50 18.75 -4.04 23.90
C GLN A 50 20.12 -4.70 23.78
N HIS A 51 20.95 -4.65 24.82
CA HIS A 51 22.26 -5.30 24.79
C HIS A 51 22.14 -6.81 24.52
N ARG A 52 21.19 -7.48 25.17
CA ARG A 52 20.92 -8.90 24.88
C ARG A 52 20.51 -9.15 23.44
N PHE A 53 19.73 -8.24 22.84
CA PHE A 53 19.36 -8.34 21.42
C PHE A 53 20.57 -8.11 20.50
N GLU A 54 21.39 -7.10 20.78
CA GLU A 54 22.59 -6.77 20.00
C GLU A 54 23.64 -7.89 20.10
N ASP A 55 23.80 -8.49 21.28
CA ASP A 55 24.70 -9.65 21.48
C ASP A 55 24.19 -10.91 20.72
N ALA A 56 22.89 -11.12 20.69
CA ALA A 56 22.29 -12.26 20.00
C ALA A 56 22.31 -12.10 18.48
N ILE A 57 22.16 -10.85 18.00
CA ILE A 57 22.08 -10.51 16.56
C ILE A 57 23.01 -9.33 16.29
N SER A 58 24.32 -9.60 16.08
CA SER A 58 25.25 -8.55 15.71
C SER A 58 24.80 -7.88 14.39
N PHE A 59 24.99 -6.57 14.29
CA PHE A 59 24.62 -5.79 13.11
C PHE A 59 25.21 -6.37 11.82
N ASP A 60 26.47 -6.79 11.87
CA ASP A 60 27.17 -7.41 10.72
C ASP A 60 26.46 -8.70 10.25
N ARG A 61 25.96 -9.50 11.19
CA ARG A 61 25.22 -10.73 10.87
C ARG A 61 23.87 -10.43 10.24
N PHE A 62 23.20 -9.39 10.74
CA PHE A 62 21.95 -8.90 10.17
C PHE A 62 22.18 -8.36 8.76
N GLU A 63 23.17 -7.48 8.56
CA GLU A 63 23.55 -6.90 7.26
C GLU A 63 23.89 -8.00 6.24
N ALA A 64 24.70 -8.96 6.64
CA ALA A 64 25.06 -10.11 5.79
C ALA A 64 23.83 -10.95 5.40
N GLY A 65 22.87 -11.10 6.32
CA GLY A 65 21.59 -11.76 6.08
C GLY A 65 20.74 -11.03 5.05
N VAL A 66 20.59 -9.72 5.20
CA VAL A 66 19.85 -8.85 4.27
C VAL A 66 20.52 -8.86 2.88
N ALA A 67 21.83 -8.69 2.82
CA ALA A 67 22.58 -8.71 1.57
C ALA A 67 22.48 -10.06 0.83
N ARG A 68 22.44 -11.16 1.57
CA ARG A 68 22.22 -12.50 1.00
C ARG A 68 20.81 -12.63 0.46
N ALA A 69 19.79 -12.24 1.23
CA ALA A 69 18.40 -12.29 0.79
C ALA A 69 18.14 -11.42 -0.44
N ALA A 70 18.74 -10.23 -0.51
CA ALA A 70 18.66 -9.34 -1.67
C ALA A 70 19.29 -9.97 -2.92
N ARG A 71 20.46 -10.62 -2.78
CA ARG A 71 21.12 -11.34 -3.89
C ARG A 71 20.30 -12.52 -4.38
N GLU A 72 19.70 -13.29 -3.49
CA GLU A 72 18.81 -14.39 -3.85
C GLU A 72 17.54 -13.90 -4.55
N ALA A 73 16.95 -12.80 -4.08
CA ALA A 73 15.81 -12.17 -4.72
C ALA A 73 16.17 -11.67 -6.14
N ALA A 74 17.33 -11.03 -6.32
CA ALA A 74 17.83 -10.60 -7.62
C ALA A 74 18.07 -11.77 -8.58
N ARG A 75 18.63 -12.88 -8.09
CA ARG A 75 18.81 -14.11 -8.91
C ARG A 75 17.48 -14.73 -9.35
N ARG A 76 16.45 -14.71 -8.49
CA ARG A 76 15.11 -15.20 -8.84
C ARG A 76 14.38 -14.27 -9.82
N ALA A 77 14.67 -12.95 -9.74
CA ALA A 77 14.09 -11.94 -10.61
C ALA A 77 14.79 -11.85 -11.97
N ALA A 78 16.03 -12.36 -12.10
CA ALA A 78 16.73 -12.38 -13.38
C ALA A 78 15.93 -13.23 -14.39
N PRO A 79 15.49 -12.65 -15.53
CA PRO A 79 14.82 -13.42 -16.54
C PRO A 79 15.80 -14.51 -17.00
N ALA A 80 15.34 -15.76 -17.00
CA ALA A 80 16.10 -16.85 -17.60
C ALA A 80 16.33 -16.47 -19.07
N MET A 81 17.51 -15.92 -19.38
CA MET A 81 17.93 -15.73 -20.76
C MET A 81 18.07 -17.12 -21.38
N ARG A 82 16.96 -17.61 -21.97
CA ARG A 82 17.03 -18.73 -22.87
C ARG A 82 17.95 -18.31 -24.01
N PRO A 83 19.08 -19.04 -24.23
CA PRO A 83 19.91 -18.77 -25.39
C PRO A 83 19.01 -18.92 -26.60
N ALA A 84 18.79 -17.83 -27.33
CA ALA A 84 18.10 -17.87 -28.61
C ALA A 84 18.92 -18.83 -29.50
N ARG A 85 18.41 -20.05 -29.68
CA ARG A 85 18.96 -20.97 -30.68
C ARG A 85 18.79 -20.26 -32.02
N ARG A 86 19.89 -19.67 -32.49
CA ARG A 86 20.04 -19.06 -33.80
C ARG A 86 19.93 -20.18 -34.82
N ARG A 87 18.66 -20.50 -35.19
CA ARG A 87 18.38 -21.43 -36.28
C ARG A 87 18.59 -20.68 -37.57
N TRP A 88 19.79 -20.85 -38.16
CA TRP A 88 20.11 -20.43 -39.51
C TRP A 88 19.22 -21.21 -40.45
N TRP A 89 18.16 -20.62 -40.91
CA TRP A 89 17.42 -21.08 -42.05
C TRP A 89 17.93 -20.26 -43.25
N HIS A 90 18.66 -20.93 -44.12
CA HIS A 90 18.90 -20.44 -45.47
C HIS A 90 17.56 -20.45 -46.20
N LEU A 91 17.01 -19.27 -46.53
CA LEU A 91 15.90 -19.11 -47.42
C LEU A 91 16.45 -18.61 -48.75
N PRO A 92 16.13 -19.28 -49.86
CA PRO A 92 16.48 -18.78 -51.18
C PRO A 92 15.58 -17.58 -51.55
N SER A 93 16.21 -16.62 -52.14
CA SER A 93 15.60 -15.40 -52.67
C SER A 93 14.51 -15.71 -53.74
N ALA A 94 13.25 -15.43 -53.38
CA ALA A 94 12.18 -15.30 -54.37
C ALA A 94 11.45 -13.99 -54.08
N ILE A 95 11.71 -13.02 -54.92
CA ILE A 95 11.02 -11.75 -55.06
C ILE A 95 9.62 -12.02 -55.59
N TRP A 96 8.56 -11.75 -54.81
CA TRP A 96 7.23 -11.52 -55.36
C TRP A 96 6.51 -10.39 -54.63
N LEU A 97 6.05 -9.44 -55.39
CA LEU A 97 5.23 -8.28 -55.09
C LEU A 97 3.99 -8.68 -54.29
N VAL A 98 3.80 -8.08 -53.11
CA VAL A 98 2.56 -8.15 -52.34
C VAL A 98 1.95 -6.75 -52.27
N PRO A 99 0.67 -6.57 -52.65
CA PRO A 99 0.03 -5.26 -52.74
C PRO A 99 -0.23 -4.66 -51.36
N ALA A 100 -0.16 -3.34 -51.29
CA ALA A 100 -0.19 -2.46 -50.10
C ALA A 100 -1.52 -2.43 -49.32
N ALA A 101 -2.41 -3.41 -49.42
CA ALA A 101 -3.70 -3.42 -48.75
C ALA A 101 -3.67 -4.09 -47.33
N GLY A 102 -2.59 -4.74 -46.94
CA GLY A 102 -2.53 -5.49 -45.68
C GLY A 102 -2.12 -4.70 -44.46
N MET A 103 -1.54 -3.51 -44.60
CA MET A 103 -1.01 -2.76 -43.42
C MET A 103 -2.06 -1.95 -42.66
N ALA A 104 -3.18 -1.61 -43.25
CA ALA A 104 -4.24 -0.87 -42.55
C ALA A 104 -5.03 -1.73 -41.56
N ALA A 105 -5.17 -3.02 -41.81
CA ALA A 105 -5.87 -3.95 -40.92
C ALA A 105 -5.06 -4.31 -39.66
N ALA A 106 -3.73 -4.37 -39.76
CA ALA A 106 -2.87 -4.69 -38.64
C ALA A 106 -2.77 -3.52 -37.63
N LEU A 107 -2.80 -2.26 -38.09
CA LEU A 107 -2.82 -1.08 -37.23
C LEU A 107 -4.18 -0.91 -36.52
N ALA A 108 -5.29 -1.23 -37.18
CA ALA A 108 -6.62 -1.18 -36.56
C ALA A 108 -6.78 -2.26 -35.47
N LEU A 109 -6.18 -3.45 -35.62
CA LEU A 109 -6.20 -4.47 -34.61
C LEU A 109 -5.32 -4.11 -33.38
N MET A 110 -4.18 -3.43 -33.57
CA MET A 110 -3.34 -2.99 -32.45
C MET A 110 -4.00 -1.90 -31.59
N VAL A 111 -4.81 -1.02 -32.18
CA VAL A 111 -5.50 0.06 -31.45
C VAL A 111 -6.70 -0.49 -30.66
N THR A 112 -7.34 -1.55 -31.12
CA THR A 112 -8.47 -2.16 -30.39
C THR A 112 -8.04 -3.09 -29.25
N PHE A 113 -6.80 -3.61 -29.27
CA PHE A 113 -6.26 -4.43 -28.17
C PHE A 113 -5.55 -3.64 -27.08
N SER A 114 -5.26 -2.36 -27.28
CA SER A 114 -4.62 -1.51 -26.25
C SER A 114 -5.61 -0.82 -25.29
N SER A 115 -6.92 -1.00 -25.50
CA SER A 115 -7.95 -0.47 -24.59
C SER A 115 -8.46 -1.51 -23.57
N GLY A 116 -7.86 -2.67 -23.50
CA GLY A 116 -8.09 -3.61 -22.42
C GLY A 116 -7.45 -3.06 -21.14
N VAL A 117 -8.27 -2.43 -20.31
CA VAL A 117 -7.94 -2.18 -18.90
C VAL A 117 -7.54 -3.53 -18.31
N ARG A 118 -6.24 -3.80 -18.29
CA ARG A 118 -5.71 -4.92 -17.51
C ARG A 118 -6.01 -4.60 -16.06
N GLN A 119 -7.04 -5.24 -15.53
CA GLN A 119 -7.10 -5.42 -14.07
C GLN A 119 -5.83 -6.17 -13.69
N ALA A 120 -4.81 -5.42 -13.28
CA ALA A 120 -3.60 -6.00 -12.75
C ALA A 120 -3.98 -6.79 -11.51
N PRO A 121 -3.48 -8.03 -11.33
CA PRO A 121 -3.73 -8.79 -10.12
C PRO A 121 -3.24 -7.96 -8.94
N GLN A 122 -4.16 -7.66 -8.05
CA GLN A 122 -4.11 -6.65 -7.01
C GLN A 122 -3.25 -7.06 -5.83
N ASN A 123 -1.98 -7.25 -6.03
CA ASN A 123 -0.95 -7.17 -4.99
C ASN A 123 0.43 -7.45 -5.57
N ARG A 124 1.08 -6.46 -6.16
CA ARG A 124 2.51 -6.57 -6.47
C ARG A 124 3.32 -5.96 -5.33
N ILE A 125 3.51 -6.73 -4.29
CA ILE A 125 4.57 -6.48 -3.32
C ILE A 125 5.89 -7.06 -3.88
N LYS A 126 6.45 -6.39 -4.88
CA LYS A 126 7.87 -6.52 -5.28
C LYS A 126 8.29 -5.23 -5.99
N GLY A 127 8.58 -4.19 -5.21
CA GLY A 127 9.22 -2.96 -5.73
C GLY A 127 8.33 -2.07 -6.59
N GLY A 128 7.00 -2.28 -6.61
CA GLY A 128 6.04 -1.47 -7.34
C GLY A 128 4.99 -0.82 -6.44
N ALA A 129 4.09 -0.07 -7.05
CA ALA A 129 2.94 0.48 -6.35
C ALA A 129 2.03 -0.62 -5.78
N GLY A 130 1.35 -0.35 -4.66
CA GLY A 130 0.51 -1.36 -4.01
C GLY A 130 -0.39 -0.82 -2.91
N MET A 131 -1.38 -1.61 -2.52
CA MET A 131 -2.29 -1.36 -1.42
C MET A 131 -2.27 -2.52 -0.42
N LEU A 132 -2.22 -2.18 0.86
CA LEU A 132 -2.35 -3.10 1.98
C LEU A 132 -3.45 -2.59 2.91
N VAL A 133 -4.27 -3.47 3.46
CA VAL A 133 -5.23 -3.09 4.51
C VAL A 133 -4.99 -3.95 5.74
N ARG A 134 -4.82 -3.29 6.88
CA ARG A 134 -4.83 -3.94 8.19
C ARG A 134 -6.20 -3.76 8.83
N ILE A 135 -6.68 -4.80 9.44
CA ILE A 135 -7.93 -4.84 10.19
C ILE A 135 -7.56 -5.00 11.65
N ALA A 136 -8.00 -4.07 12.47
CA ALA A 136 -7.80 -4.08 13.92
C ALA A 136 -9.15 -4.24 14.62
N GLY A 137 -9.25 -5.21 15.48
CA GLY A 137 -10.43 -5.50 16.31
C GLY A 137 -10.04 -5.87 17.72
N HIS A 138 -11.01 -6.35 18.49
CA HIS A 138 -10.80 -6.77 19.87
C HIS A 138 -9.78 -7.91 20.01
N ASP A 139 -9.75 -8.83 19.03
CA ASP A 139 -8.90 -10.02 19.04
C ASP A 139 -7.51 -9.77 18.44
N GLY A 140 -7.15 -8.52 18.19
CA GLY A 140 -5.85 -8.14 17.66
C GLY A 140 -5.89 -7.54 16.25
N GLN A 141 -4.79 -7.71 15.53
CA GLN A 141 -4.59 -7.14 14.21
C GLN A 141 -4.33 -8.25 13.18
N ARG A 142 -4.99 -8.15 12.02
CA ARG A 142 -4.74 -9.02 10.86
C ARG A 142 -4.58 -8.21 9.57
N THR A 143 -3.99 -8.81 8.57
CA THR A 143 -3.96 -8.23 7.22
C THR A 143 -5.17 -8.72 6.45
N ALA A 144 -5.89 -7.79 5.78
CA ALA A 144 -7.01 -8.13 4.92
C ALA A 144 -6.57 -9.06 3.78
N ARG A 145 -7.43 -9.99 3.42
CA ARG A 145 -7.23 -10.90 2.29
C ARG A 145 -7.15 -10.12 0.98
N ILE A 146 -6.41 -10.66 0.04
CA ILE A 146 -6.21 -10.04 -1.27
C ILE A 146 -7.43 -10.32 -2.16
N ASP A 147 -7.98 -11.51 -2.04
CA ASP A 147 -9.03 -12.03 -2.92
C ASP A 147 -10.39 -12.01 -2.23
N GLY A 148 -11.40 -11.58 -2.99
CA GLY A 148 -12.80 -11.58 -2.56
C GLY A 148 -13.17 -10.44 -1.62
N ALA A 149 -14.39 -10.52 -1.12
CA ALA A 149 -14.90 -9.66 -0.06
C ALA A 149 -14.51 -10.23 1.31
N GLU A 150 -13.96 -9.40 2.17
CA GLU A 150 -13.68 -9.78 3.56
C GLU A 150 -14.78 -9.27 4.48
N THR A 151 -15.32 -10.16 5.31
CA THR A 151 -16.36 -9.81 6.30
C THR A 151 -15.70 -9.18 7.52
N LEU A 152 -16.21 -8.04 7.93
CA LEU A 152 -15.80 -7.34 9.13
C LEU A 152 -16.69 -7.69 10.30
N ALA A 153 -16.10 -7.80 11.49
CA ALA A 153 -16.85 -7.84 12.74
C ALA A 153 -17.23 -6.42 13.22
N PRO A 154 -18.29 -6.27 14.00
CA PRO A 154 -18.64 -4.98 14.58
C PRO A 154 -17.47 -4.35 15.36
N GLY A 155 -17.22 -3.05 15.12
CA GLY A 155 -16.14 -2.30 15.75
C GLY A 155 -14.74 -2.55 15.18
N GLU A 156 -14.59 -3.41 14.17
CA GLU A 156 -13.32 -3.54 13.46
C GLU A 156 -13.00 -2.28 12.65
N ARG A 157 -11.75 -1.86 12.71
CA ARG A 157 -11.24 -0.67 12.03
C ARG A 157 -10.21 -1.05 10.97
N LEU A 158 -10.33 -0.40 9.83
CA LEU A 158 -9.43 -0.59 8.70
C LEU A 158 -8.32 0.47 8.73
N ARG A 159 -7.07 0.06 8.57
CA ARG A 159 -5.95 0.95 8.34
C ARG A 159 -5.39 0.70 6.95
N ILE A 160 -5.55 1.68 6.08
CA ILE A 160 -5.14 1.59 4.69
C ILE A 160 -3.65 1.93 4.60
N GLY A 161 -2.88 0.99 4.06
CA GLY A 161 -1.48 1.17 3.72
C GLY A 161 -1.30 1.20 2.21
N TYR A 162 -0.27 1.91 1.76
CA TYR A 162 0.10 2.00 0.36
C TYR A 162 1.61 1.94 0.16
N GLN A 163 2.02 1.52 -1.01
CA GLN A 163 3.37 1.67 -1.55
C GLN A 163 3.25 2.54 -2.79
N ALA A 164 3.93 3.68 -2.79
CA ALA A 164 3.76 4.66 -3.86
C ALA A 164 4.39 4.23 -5.18
N GLY A 165 5.40 3.35 -5.16
CA GLY A 165 6.19 3.09 -6.34
C GLY A 165 6.84 4.39 -6.84
N GLU A 166 6.65 4.70 -8.12
CA GLU A 166 7.13 5.94 -8.75
C GLU A 166 6.10 7.07 -8.73
N HIS A 167 4.87 6.79 -8.26
CA HIS A 167 3.79 7.78 -8.24
C HIS A 167 3.99 8.85 -7.16
N ARG A 168 3.49 10.05 -7.42
CA ARG A 168 3.71 11.23 -6.58
C ARG A 168 2.50 11.67 -5.78
N TYR A 169 1.31 11.21 -6.13
CA TYR A 169 0.05 11.63 -5.50
C TYR A 169 -0.80 10.44 -5.11
N LEU A 170 -1.54 10.60 -4.03
CA LEU A 170 -2.42 9.60 -3.45
C LEU A 170 -3.81 10.15 -3.23
N LEU A 171 -4.81 9.38 -3.59
CA LEU A 171 -6.22 9.60 -3.26
C LEU A 171 -6.84 8.26 -2.84
N ALA A 172 -7.65 8.27 -1.80
CA ALA A 172 -8.44 7.13 -1.38
C ALA A 172 -9.91 7.50 -1.25
N LEU A 173 -10.79 6.64 -1.71
CA LEU A 173 -12.24 6.78 -1.57
C LEU A 173 -12.90 5.41 -1.33
N SER A 174 -14.13 5.43 -0.85
CA SER A 174 -14.97 4.25 -0.77
C SER A 174 -16.26 4.42 -1.58
N ILE A 175 -16.85 3.31 -1.99
CA ILE A 175 -18.14 3.23 -2.67
C ILE A 175 -18.92 2.13 -1.97
N ASP A 176 -20.10 2.44 -1.45
CA ASP A 176 -20.97 1.44 -0.83
C ASP A 176 -21.93 0.80 -1.85
N ASP A 177 -22.71 -0.19 -1.38
CA ASP A 177 -23.68 -0.92 -2.20
C ASP A 177 -24.92 -0.09 -2.61
N ARG A 178 -25.04 1.15 -2.14
CA ARG A 178 -26.03 2.15 -2.58
C ARG A 178 -25.44 3.12 -3.58
N GLY A 179 -24.14 3.02 -3.85
CA GLY A 179 -23.38 3.93 -4.72
C GLY A 179 -23.05 5.26 -4.05
N GLU A 180 -23.13 5.33 -2.73
CA GLU A 180 -22.59 6.47 -2.01
C GLU A 180 -21.08 6.46 -2.09
N VAL A 181 -20.49 7.60 -2.45
CA VAL A 181 -19.05 7.76 -2.60
C VAL A 181 -18.51 8.68 -1.52
N THR A 182 -17.67 8.13 -0.66
CA THR A 182 -17.00 8.87 0.41
C THR A 182 -15.53 9.04 0.08
N ALA A 183 -15.02 10.27 0.16
CA ALA A 183 -13.59 10.52 0.10
C ALA A 183 -12.97 10.18 1.46
N LEU A 184 -11.98 9.28 1.46
CA LEU A 184 -11.30 8.82 2.67
C LEU A 184 -10.00 9.58 2.90
N TYR A 185 -9.30 9.96 1.82
CA TYR A 185 -8.06 10.72 1.92
C TYR A 185 -7.63 11.29 0.55
N PRO A 186 -7.45 12.63 0.44
CA PRO A 186 -7.98 13.61 1.38
C PRO A 186 -9.50 13.66 1.29
N GLU A 187 -10.15 14.24 2.30
CA GLU A 187 -11.61 14.37 2.34
C GLU A 187 -12.16 15.36 1.30
N SER A 188 -11.34 16.34 0.91
CA SER A 188 -11.71 17.39 -0.05
C SER A 188 -10.49 17.95 -0.77
N GLY A 189 -10.71 18.76 -1.80
CA GLY A 189 -9.65 19.42 -2.57
C GLY A 189 -9.04 18.54 -3.64
N ALA A 190 -7.75 18.29 -3.58
CA ALA A 190 -7.02 17.44 -4.52
C ALA A 190 -6.19 16.38 -3.79
N SER A 191 -5.83 15.32 -4.52
CA SER A 191 -4.96 14.25 -4.02
C SER A 191 -3.67 14.85 -3.43
N LEU A 192 -3.23 14.29 -2.29
CA LEU A 192 -2.05 14.78 -1.59
C LEU A 192 -0.77 14.14 -2.12
N PRO A 193 0.35 14.88 -2.09
CA PRO A 193 1.64 14.30 -2.40
C PRO A 193 1.95 13.11 -1.49
N VAL A 194 2.47 12.03 -2.07
CA VAL A 194 3.06 10.95 -1.28
C VAL A 194 4.38 11.45 -0.69
N VAL A 195 4.62 11.12 0.57
CA VAL A 195 5.88 11.45 1.20
C VAL A 195 6.97 10.57 0.60
N GLU A 196 7.86 11.15 -0.19
CA GLU A 196 8.93 10.46 -0.93
C GLU A 196 8.42 9.53 -2.06
N GLY A 197 8.31 10.07 -3.26
CA GLY A 197 8.17 9.28 -4.49
C GLY A 197 9.34 8.29 -4.64
N GLY A 198 9.06 7.11 -5.19
CA GLY A 198 10.06 6.05 -5.38
C GLY A 198 10.27 5.14 -4.17
N SER A 199 9.52 5.31 -3.09
CA SER A 199 9.62 4.46 -1.90
C SER A 199 8.87 3.13 -2.08
N THR A 200 9.59 2.02 -1.88
CA THR A 200 9.00 0.67 -1.74
C THR A 200 8.48 0.39 -0.33
N ALA A 201 8.66 1.33 0.60
CA ALA A 201 8.19 1.20 1.97
C ALA A 201 6.67 1.35 2.03
N THR A 202 6.03 0.49 2.82
CA THR A 202 4.60 0.62 3.09
C THR A 202 4.37 1.80 4.04
N ARG A 203 3.56 2.76 3.60
CA ARG A 203 3.07 3.89 4.40
C ARG A 203 1.59 3.67 4.70
N PHE A 204 1.11 4.22 5.80
CA PHE A 204 -0.30 4.13 6.17
C PHE A 204 -0.94 5.50 6.15
N LEU A 205 -2.21 5.56 5.76
CA LEU A 205 -3.02 6.76 5.95
C LEU A 205 -3.04 7.15 7.43
N PRO A 206 -3.14 8.45 7.75
CA PRO A 206 -3.07 8.91 9.14
C PRO A 206 -4.17 8.28 10.01
N ASP A 207 -5.38 8.12 9.47
CA ASP A 207 -6.53 7.67 10.20
C ASP A 207 -6.89 6.22 9.91
N SER A 208 -7.54 5.58 10.86
CA SER A 208 -8.21 4.30 10.69
C SER A 208 -9.71 4.51 10.51
N ILE A 209 -10.31 3.73 9.64
CA ILE A 209 -11.70 3.87 9.20
C ILE A 209 -12.52 2.74 9.79
N GLU A 210 -13.68 3.03 10.31
CA GLU A 210 -14.69 2.06 10.69
C GLU A 210 -15.80 2.08 9.64
N LEU A 211 -16.06 0.93 9.01
CA LEU A 211 -17.16 0.80 8.06
C LEU A 211 -18.42 0.43 8.84
N THR A 212 -19.36 1.35 8.87
CA THR A 212 -20.61 1.20 9.60
C THR A 212 -21.77 0.88 8.67
N GLY A 213 -22.87 0.34 9.23
CA GLY A 213 -24.07 -0.02 8.48
C GLY A 213 -24.02 -1.46 7.98
N LYS A 214 -24.82 -1.77 6.95
CA LYS A 214 -24.94 -3.11 6.36
C LYS A 214 -24.53 -3.10 4.90
N GLY A 215 -24.29 -4.26 4.32
CA GLY A 215 -24.00 -4.45 2.91
C GLY A 215 -22.49 -4.50 2.62
N ALA A 216 -22.10 -4.14 1.42
CA ALA A 216 -20.71 -4.16 1.01
C ALA A 216 -20.17 -2.74 0.77
N GLU A 217 -18.88 -2.59 0.95
CA GLU A 217 -18.18 -1.35 0.66
C GLU A 217 -16.85 -1.65 -0.04
N ARG A 218 -16.59 -0.94 -1.12
CA ARG A 218 -15.35 -1.07 -1.89
C ARG A 218 -14.47 0.15 -1.66
N ILE A 219 -13.28 -0.09 -1.15
CA ILE A 219 -12.23 0.91 -1.01
C ILE A 219 -11.38 0.93 -2.27
N VAL A 220 -11.13 2.13 -2.80
CA VAL A 220 -10.28 2.38 -3.96
C VAL A 220 -9.17 3.35 -3.56
N VAL A 221 -7.93 2.93 -3.80
CA VAL A 221 -6.74 3.79 -3.69
C VAL A 221 -6.24 4.08 -5.08
N VAL A 222 -6.02 5.34 -5.40
CA VAL A 222 -5.49 5.80 -6.67
C VAL A 222 -4.14 6.45 -6.44
N LEU A 223 -3.12 5.93 -7.10
CA LEU A 223 -1.77 6.52 -7.14
C LEU A 223 -1.54 7.13 -8.51
N SER A 224 -1.12 8.38 -8.57
CA SER A 224 -1.03 9.14 -9.82
C SER A 224 0.23 10.02 -9.88
N ASP A 225 0.60 10.43 -11.09
CA ASP A 225 1.77 11.31 -11.32
C ASP A 225 1.40 12.79 -11.33
N ALA A 226 0.10 13.09 -11.39
CA ALA A 226 -0.46 14.44 -11.33
C ALA A 226 -1.59 14.50 -10.28
N PRO A 227 -1.85 15.69 -9.69
CA PRO A 227 -2.92 15.85 -8.72
C PRO A 227 -4.29 15.56 -9.33
N LEU A 228 -5.15 14.88 -8.57
CA LEU A 228 -6.53 14.56 -8.94
C LEU A 228 -7.49 15.32 -8.01
N ALA A 229 -8.45 16.02 -8.59
CA ALA A 229 -9.50 16.66 -7.79
C ALA A 229 -10.41 15.60 -7.15
N VAL A 230 -10.65 15.71 -5.85
CA VAL A 230 -11.49 14.76 -5.08
C VAL A 230 -12.89 14.67 -5.67
N ASP A 231 -13.51 15.80 -6.02
CA ASP A 231 -14.84 15.81 -6.61
C ASP A 231 -14.88 15.14 -7.99
N ALA A 232 -13.84 15.28 -8.78
CA ALA A 232 -13.74 14.57 -10.06
C ALA A 232 -13.63 13.05 -9.84
N ALA A 233 -12.87 12.62 -8.83
CA ALA A 233 -12.75 11.22 -8.47
C ALA A 233 -14.08 10.65 -7.95
N LYS A 234 -14.81 11.39 -7.11
CA LYS A 234 -16.14 11.00 -6.64
C LYS A 234 -17.13 10.83 -7.81
N ARG A 235 -17.14 11.78 -8.76
CA ARG A 235 -17.99 11.65 -9.97
C ARG A 235 -17.60 10.44 -10.82
N ALA A 236 -16.32 10.20 -11.01
CA ALA A 236 -15.84 9.04 -11.77
C ALA A 236 -16.24 7.71 -11.11
N ALA A 237 -16.18 7.65 -9.77
CA ALA A 237 -16.60 6.50 -8.97
C ALA A 237 -18.11 6.26 -9.09
N ARG A 238 -18.92 7.31 -8.96
CA ARG A 238 -20.37 7.22 -9.12
C ARG A 238 -20.74 6.74 -10.53
N ALA A 239 -20.15 7.33 -11.56
CA ALA A 239 -20.38 6.91 -12.94
C ALA A 239 -19.94 5.47 -13.22
N ALA A 240 -18.89 4.98 -12.56
CA ALA A 240 -18.49 3.58 -12.65
C ALA A 240 -19.51 2.64 -11.99
N TYR A 241 -20.05 3.04 -10.82
CA TYR A 241 -21.11 2.30 -10.15
C TYR A 241 -22.39 2.21 -10.99
N ASP A 242 -22.81 3.32 -11.60
CA ASP A 242 -23.98 3.36 -12.48
C ASP A 242 -23.78 2.47 -13.71
N ARG A 243 -22.58 2.47 -14.32
CA ARG A 243 -22.25 1.56 -15.43
C ARG A 243 -22.24 0.10 -15.04
N ALA A 244 -21.93 -0.21 -13.79
CA ALA A 244 -21.98 -1.56 -13.25
C ALA A 244 -23.41 -2.04 -12.93
N GLY A 245 -24.42 -1.18 -13.13
CA GLY A 245 -25.80 -1.48 -12.77
C GLY A 245 -26.02 -1.61 -11.26
N GLY A 246 -25.20 -0.92 -10.45
CA GLY A 246 -25.28 -0.99 -9.01
C GLY A 246 -24.58 -2.19 -8.36
N ASP A 247 -23.86 -2.98 -9.14
CA ASP A 247 -23.15 -4.17 -8.64
C ASP A 247 -21.67 -3.84 -8.35
N LEU A 248 -21.32 -3.75 -7.07
CA LEU A 248 -19.93 -3.51 -6.64
C LEU A 248 -18.95 -4.59 -7.13
N ALA A 249 -19.40 -5.84 -7.30
CA ALA A 249 -18.53 -6.90 -7.77
C ALA A 249 -18.12 -6.70 -9.22
N ARG A 250 -18.98 -6.04 -10.01
CA ARG A 250 -18.77 -5.71 -11.43
C ARG A 250 -18.21 -4.31 -11.65
N LEU A 251 -17.91 -3.57 -10.59
CA LEU A 251 -17.41 -2.19 -10.71
C LEU A 251 -16.12 -2.17 -11.54
N PRO A 252 -16.12 -1.48 -12.71
CA PRO A 252 -14.92 -1.35 -13.52
C PRO A 252 -13.93 -0.40 -12.86
N ALA A 253 -12.69 -0.36 -13.36
CA ALA A 253 -11.75 0.67 -13.00
C ALA A 253 -12.36 2.07 -13.24
N LEU A 254 -12.05 3.00 -12.33
CA LEU A 254 -12.53 4.36 -12.44
C LEU A 254 -11.87 5.05 -13.63
N SER A 255 -12.60 5.91 -14.33
CA SER A 255 -12.04 6.72 -15.43
C SER A 255 -11.17 7.85 -14.85
N LEU A 256 -10.04 7.47 -14.22
CA LEU A 256 -9.06 8.36 -13.61
C LEU A 256 -7.66 7.96 -14.08
N PRO A 257 -6.75 8.90 -14.27
CA PRO A 257 -5.35 8.58 -14.53
C PRO A 257 -4.69 8.00 -13.28
N GLY A 258 -3.73 7.10 -13.48
CA GLY A 258 -2.96 6.48 -12.41
C GLY A 258 -3.29 5.00 -12.21
N GLU A 259 -2.58 4.39 -11.26
CA GLU A 259 -2.76 3.00 -10.87
C GLU A 259 -3.81 2.89 -9.77
N GLN A 260 -4.72 1.91 -9.89
CA GLN A 260 -5.87 1.77 -8.98
C GLN A 260 -5.80 0.43 -8.28
N PHE A 261 -5.95 0.48 -6.95
CA PHE A 261 -5.98 -0.68 -6.07
C PHE A 261 -7.33 -0.71 -5.36
N VAL A 262 -7.95 -1.88 -5.31
CA VAL A 262 -9.28 -2.03 -4.72
C VAL A 262 -9.34 -3.14 -3.68
N ARG A 263 -10.18 -2.96 -2.67
CA ARG A 263 -10.57 -3.98 -1.69
C ARG A 263 -12.05 -3.85 -1.40
N THR A 264 -12.71 -4.98 -1.28
CA THR A 264 -14.15 -5.03 -0.93
C THR A 264 -14.31 -5.65 0.44
N PHE A 265 -15.15 -5.05 1.25
CA PHE A 265 -15.49 -5.49 2.60
C PHE A 265 -16.99 -5.66 2.71
N ALA A 266 -17.42 -6.75 3.35
CA ALA A 266 -18.79 -6.88 3.82
C ALA A 266 -18.87 -6.25 5.20
N LYS A 267 -19.79 -5.28 5.37
CA LYS A 267 -20.02 -4.58 6.65
C LYS A 267 -20.73 -5.51 7.64
N PRO A 268 -20.55 -5.30 8.95
CA PRO A 268 -21.15 -6.14 9.98
C PRO A 268 -22.67 -6.10 10.03
#